data_1412e6156c98caf6fecb7358f44be640
#
_entry.id   1412e6156c98caf6fecb7358f44be640
#
_cell.length_a   1.000
_cell.length_b   1.000
_cell.length_c   1.000
_cell.angle_alpha   90.00
_cell.angle_beta   90.00
_cell.angle_gamma   90.00
#
_symmetry.space_group_name_H-M   'P 1'
#
loop_
_entity.id
_entity.type
_entity.pdbx_description
1 polymer ?
#
loop_
_entity_poly.entity_id
_entity_poly.type
_entity_poly.pdbx_seq_one_letter_code
_entity_poly.pdbx_strand_id
1 'polypeptide(L)'
;TGASMGQNANVAAEIVKAVKEAINIPLFVKLTPEGGKIAQVAKSLYEAGADAVGGTGNRMGIPPIDLDNPEKAFYHLQDEVSMSCYCSGWLKPLAQRDTYEIRKVCGKEPPIMAAGGIRNWRDAVEMVMCGGNLIGVCAETLVSGYDICRPMITGMHEYMEKHGYKSLDDFRSILVDDVKTATDVTLYAGYARIKDPNLSAPCKAACPHHVPVQAYVQKIAKGEYREAFDLITGRNPLQSLCALVCTHPCEDACVRGSIDAPVKIRELKRFVLEYAKEQGWKPAWATVEPNGHSVAVIGAGPSGLSCA
;
A
#
# COMPACT_ATOMS: atom_id res chain seq x y z
N THR A 1 -22.16 -22.95 -13.65
CA THR A 1 -21.71 -21.66 -14.20
C THR A 1 -20.27 -21.74 -14.64
N GLY A 2 -19.83 -20.81 -15.52
CA GLY A 2 -18.44 -20.75 -16.00
C GLY A 2 -17.41 -20.67 -14.87
N ALA A 3 -17.72 -19.95 -13.80
CA ALA A 3 -16.84 -19.85 -12.61
C ALA A 3 -16.65 -21.23 -11.90
N SER A 4 -17.71 -22.02 -11.75
CA SER A 4 -17.62 -23.36 -11.13
C SER A 4 -16.82 -24.33 -12.00
N MET A 5 -17.04 -24.33 -13.32
CA MET A 5 -16.29 -25.18 -14.25
C MET A 5 -14.83 -24.77 -14.34
N GLY A 6 -14.56 -23.46 -14.34
CA GLY A 6 -13.20 -22.91 -14.42
C GLY A 6 -12.35 -23.15 -13.17
N GLN A 7 -12.91 -23.58 -12.05
CA GLN A 7 -12.16 -23.98 -10.84
C GLN A 7 -11.70 -25.44 -10.89
N ASN A 8 -12.30 -26.26 -11.76
CA ASN A 8 -11.93 -27.66 -11.93
C ASN A 8 -11.02 -27.82 -13.16
N ALA A 9 -9.76 -28.12 -12.93
CA ALA A 9 -8.75 -28.21 -13.98
C ALA A 9 -9.12 -29.24 -15.07
N ASN A 10 -9.67 -30.39 -14.71
CA ASN A 10 -10.04 -31.44 -15.67
C ASN A 10 -11.20 -30.99 -16.57
N VAL A 11 -12.27 -30.49 -15.96
CA VAL A 11 -13.46 -29.99 -16.71
C VAL A 11 -13.08 -28.84 -17.62
N ALA A 12 -12.28 -27.90 -17.14
CA ALA A 12 -11.80 -26.76 -17.92
C ALA A 12 -10.93 -27.22 -19.11
N ALA A 13 -10.05 -28.20 -18.90
CA ALA A 13 -9.21 -28.77 -19.93
C ALA A 13 -10.00 -29.52 -21.02
N GLU A 14 -11.02 -30.30 -20.64
CA GLU A 14 -11.92 -30.97 -21.58
C GLU A 14 -12.65 -29.96 -22.49
N ILE A 15 -13.13 -28.85 -21.92
CA ILE A 15 -13.77 -27.78 -22.68
C ILE A 15 -12.77 -27.15 -23.68
N VAL A 16 -11.56 -26.82 -23.23
CA VAL A 16 -10.53 -26.23 -24.08
C VAL A 16 -10.18 -27.16 -25.23
N LYS A 17 -9.98 -28.45 -24.96
CA LYS A 17 -9.70 -29.46 -25.97
C LYS A 17 -10.79 -29.54 -27.01
N ALA A 18 -12.05 -29.64 -26.60
CA ALA A 18 -13.19 -29.67 -27.51
C ALA A 18 -13.29 -28.41 -28.37
N VAL A 19 -13.02 -27.24 -27.82
CA VAL A 19 -13.03 -25.98 -28.58
C VAL A 19 -11.86 -25.95 -29.57
N LYS A 20 -10.65 -26.35 -29.20
CA LYS A 20 -9.47 -26.39 -30.08
C LYS A 20 -9.66 -27.35 -31.25
N GLU A 21 -10.34 -28.47 -31.05
CA GLU A 21 -10.71 -29.41 -32.13
C GLU A 21 -11.68 -28.78 -33.15
N ALA A 22 -12.48 -27.80 -32.73
CA ALA A 22 -13.47 -27.17 -33.56
C ALA A 22 -13.02 -25.88 -34.27
N ILE A 23 -11.86 -25.32 -33.90
CA ILE A 23 -11.41 -24.00 -34.41
C ILE A 23 -9.96 -24.05 -34.91
N ASN A 24 -9.62 -23.19 -35.88
CA ASN A 24 -8.28 -23.03 -36.46
C ASN A 24 -7.61 -21.70 -36.09
N ILE A 25 -8.19 -20.94 -35.14
CA ILE A 25 -7.67 -19.67 -34.68
C ILE A 25 -7.10 -19.80 -33.27
N PRO A 26 -6.26 -18.86 -32.77
CA PRO A 26 -5.77 -18.87 -31.43
C PRO A 26 -6.89 -18.83 -30.38
N LEU A 27 -6.79 -19.66 -29.37
CA LEU A 27 -7.75 -19.74 -28.26
C LEU A 27 -7.15 -19.10 -27.00
N PHE A 28 -7.73 -17.98 -26.58
CA PHE A 28 -7.37 -17.28 -25.34
C PHE A 28 -8.41 -17.59 -24.27
N VAL A 29 -7.96 -18.19 -23.18
CA VAL A 29 -8.84 -18.66 -22.11
C VAL A 29 -8.80 -17.72 -20.91
N LYS A 30 -9.94 -17.09 -20.63
CA LYS A 30 -10.10 -16.27 -19.42
C LYS A 30 -10.31 -17.17 -18.21
N LEU A 31 -9.44 -17.01 -17.20
CA LEU A 31 -9.49 -17.75 -15.95
C LEU A 31 -10.43 -17.10 -14.94
N THR A 32 -10.93 -17.93 -14.02
CA THR A 32 -11.53 -17.43 -12.78
C THR A 32 -10.48 -17.44 -11.66
N PRO A 33 -10.38 -16.38 -10.85
CA PRO A 33 -9.44 -16.35 -9.73
C PRO A 33 -9.94 -17.10 -8.50
N GLU A 34 -11.18 -17.54 -8.54
CA GLU A 34 -11.80 -18.26 -7.43
C GLU A 34 -11.25 -19.70 -7.31
N GLY A 35 -11.33 -20.26 -6.11
CA GLY A 35 -10.90 -21.64 -5.85
C GLY A 35 -9.43 -21.85 -5.52
N GLY A 36 -8.58 -20.83 -5.59
CA GLY A 36 -7.20 -20.83 -5.07
C GLY A 36 -6.19 -21.75 -5.79
N LYS A 37 -6.52 -22.28 -6.97
CA LYS A 37 -5.67 -23.20 -7.75
C LYS A 37 -5.37 -22.71 -9.17
N ILE A 38 -5.29 -21.40 -9.34
CA ILE A 38 -5.24 -20.77 -10.65
C ILE A 38 -4.06 -21.25 -11.51
N ALA A 39 -2.90 -21.45 -10.92
CA ALA A 39 -1.70 -21.89 -11.65
C ALA A 39 -1.82 -23.33 -12.15
N GLN A 40 -2.43 -24.23 -11.36
CA GLN A 40 -2.67 -25.61 -11.79
C GLN A 40 -3.71 -25.66 -12.90
N VAL A 41 -4.79 -24.89 -12.78
CA VAL A 41 -5.79 -24.78 -13.86
C VAL A 41 -5.14 -24.23 -15.11
N ALA A 42 -4.37 -23.15 -15.04
CA ALA A 42 -3.66 -22.59 -16.20
C ALA A 42 -2.76 -23.63 -16.89
N LYS A 43 -2.00 -24.41 -16.12
CA LYS A 43 -1.14 -25.47 -16.66
C LYS A 43 -1.95 -26.51 -17.44
N SER A 44 -3.05 -27.00 -16.88
CA SER A 44 -3.93 -27.97 -17.55
C SER A 44 -4.55 -27.42 -18.84
N LEU A 45 -4.84 -26.10 -18.88
CA LEU A 45 -5.38 -25.47 -20.08
C LEU A 45 -4.34 -25.35 -21.20
N TYR A 46 -3.09 -25.03 -20.89
CA TYR A 46 -1.99 -25.07 -21.88
C TYR A 46 -1.76 -26.48 -22.40
N GLU A 47 -1.76 -27.49 -21.52
CA GLU A 47 -1.64 -28.90 -21.91
C GLU A 47 -2.81 -29.36 -22.80
N ALA A 48 -3.99 -28.75 -22.64
CA ALA A 48 -5.17 -28.99 -23.49
C ALA A 48 -5.16 -28.20 -24.81
N GLY A 49 -4.16 -27.32 -25.04
CA GLY A 49 -3.98 -26.59 -26.29
C GLY A 49 -4.43 -25.13 -26.26
N ALA A 50 -4.62 -24.50 -25.12
CA ALA A 50 -4.85 -23.05 -25.04
C ALA A 50 -3.60 -22.29 -25.51
N ASP A 51 -3.77 -21.28 -26.36
CA ASP A 51 -2.68 -20.44 -26.86
C ASP A 51 -2.28 -19.33 -25.88
N ALA A 52 -3.22 -18.87 -25.05
CA ALA A 52 -2.96 -17.97 -23.94
C ALA A 52 -3.98 -18.17 -22.81
N VAL A 53 -3.58 -17.94 -21.58
CA VAL A 53 -4.49 -17.95 -20.42
C VAL A 53 -4.34 -16.69 -19.57
N GLY A 54 -5.32 -16.39 -18.73
CA GLY A 54 -5.24 -15.27 -17.81
C GLY A 54 -6.53 -14.48 -17.66
N GLY A 55 -6.44 -13.18 -17.54
CA GLY A 55 -7.61 -12.30 -17.48
C GLY A 55 -8.41 -12.37 -16.17
N THR A 56 -7.74 -12.52 -15.04
CA THR A 56 -8.32 -12.78 -13.70
C THR A 56 -8.82 -11.51 -12.98
N GLY A 57 -9.27 -10.52 -13.71
CA GLY A 57 -9.50 -9.17 -13.23
C GLY A 57 -10.63 -8.93 -12.22
N ASN A 58 -11.45 -9.91 -11.89
CA ASN A 58 -12.58 -9.73 -10.98
C ASN A 58 -12.46 -10.64 -9.76
N ARG A 59 -13.00 -10.17 -8.63
CA ARG A 59 -13.19 -10.97 -7.42
C ARG A 59 -14.64 -10.92 -7.00
N MET A 60 -15.17 -12.03 -6.54
CA MET A 60 -16.53 -12.07 -6.01
C MET A 60 -16.55 -11.61 -4.55
N GLY A 61 -17.62 -10.93 -4.17
CA GLY A 61 -17.85 -10.47 -2.82
C GLY A 61 -19.31 -10.06 -2.61
N ILE A 62 -19.66 -9.79 -1.37
CA ILE A 62 -20.99 -9.28 -1.01
C ILE A 62 -20.95 -7.75 -1.17
N PRO A 63 -21.92 -7.13 -1.88
CA PRO A 63 -22.03 -5.68 -1.96
C PRO A 63 -22.34 -5.06 -0.58
N PRO A 64 -22.28 -3.73 -0.46
CA PRO A 64 -22.74 -3.05 0.75
C PRO A 64 -24.15 -3.52 1.13
N ILE A 65 -24.39 -3.63 2.43
CA ILE A 65 -25.68 -4.07 2.99
C ILE A 65 -26.48 -2.84 3.39
N ASP A 66 -27.71 -2.76 2.97
CA ASP A 66 -28.69 -1.80 3.53
C ASP A 66 -29.06 -2.27 4.92
N LEU A 67 -28.66 -1.53 5.96
CA LEU A 67 -28.90 -1.92 7.36
C LEU A 67 -30.37 -1.82 7.76
N ASP A 68 -31.15 -1.04 7.07
CA ASP A 68 -32.60 -0.89 7.32
C ASP A 68 -33.43 -1.94 6.57
N ASN A 69 -32.89 -2.48 5.46
CA ASN A 69 -33.54 -3.49 4.63
C ASN A 69 -32.50 -4.54 4.15
N PRO A 70 -31.95 -5.37 5.06
CA PRO A 70 -30.82 -6.22 4.76
C PRO A 70 -31.09 -7.34 3.73
N GLU A 71 -32.33 -7.65 3.47
CA GLU A 71 -32.75 -8.63 2.47
C GLU A 71 -32.81 -8.05 1.04
N LYS A 72 -32.77 -6.72 0.91
CA LYS A 72 -32.83 -6.02 -0.39
C LYS A 72 -31.44 -5.66 -0.90
N ALA A 73 -31.29 -5.64 -2.22
CA ALA A 73 -30.06 -5.19 -2.82
C ALA A 73 -29.81 -3.70 -2.54
N PHE A 74 -28.57 -3.39 -2.10
CA PHE A 74 -28.15 -2.01 -1.86
C PHE A 74 -28.19 -1.16 -3.15
N TYR A 75 -27.81 -1.77 -4.26
CA TYR A 75 -27.86 -1.11 -5.58
C TYR A 75 -29.20 -1.42 -6.27
N HIS A 76 -29.89 -0.41 -6.75
CA HIS A 76 -31.18 -0.53 -7.45
C HIS A 76 -31.10 -1.15 -8.86
N LEU A 77 -30.21 -2.12 -9.05
CA LEU A 77 -30.07 -2.88 -10.29
C LEU A 77 -30.79 -4.22 -10.24
N GLN A 78 -31.19 -4.66 -9.05
CA GLN A 78 -31.86 -5.91 -8.76
C GLN A 78 -32.58 -5.82 -7.41
N ASP A 79 -33.54 -6.68 -7.16
CA ASP A 79 -34.31 -6.66 -5.91
C ASP A 79 -33.67 -7.48 -4.80
N GLU A 80 -32.86 -8.48 -5.16
CA GLU A 80 -32.28 -9.44 -4.21
C GLU A 80 -30.77 -9.21 -4.01
N VAL A 81 -30.28 -9.48 -2.79
CA VAL A 81 -28.85 -9.49 -2.51
C VAL A 81 -28.17 -10.67 -3.20
N SER A 82 -27.15 -10.40 -3.96
CA SER A 82 -26.35 -11.44 -4.63
C SER A 82 -24.86 -11.16 -4.53
N MET A 83 -24.07 -12.20 -4.78
CA MET A 83 -22.62 -12.03 -4.97
C MET A 83 -22.36 -11.13 -6.16
N SER A 84 -21.55 -10.10 -5.96
CA SER A 84 -21.15 -9.13 -6.98
C SER A 84 -19.68 -9.26 -7.32
N CYS A 85 -19.33 -8.89 -8.56
CA CYS A 85 -17.94 -8.84 -9.00
C CYS A 85 -17.33 -7.49 -8.68
N TYR A 86 -16.25 -7.49 -7.91
CA TYR A 86 -15.44 -6.33 -7.63
C TYR A 86 -14.28 -6.22 -8.62
N CYS A 87 -14.04 -5.02 -9.13
CA CYS A 87 -12.98 -4.70 -10.07
C CYS A 87 -12.30 -3.37 -9.73
N SER A 88 -11.45 -2.84 -10.62
CA SER A 88 -10.71 -1.59 -10.47
C SER A 88 -9.38 -1.71 -9.70
N GLY A 89 -8.76 -0.57 -9.37
CA GLY A 89 -7.36 -0.45 -8.93
C GLY A 89 -6.95 -1.27 -7.71
N TRP A 90 -7.86 -1.50 -6.78
CA TRP A 90 -7.59 -2.29 -5.58
C TRP A 90 -7.24 -3.77 -5.87
N LEU A 91 -7.67 -4.28 -7.02
CA LEU A 91 -7.39 -5.64 -7.47
C LEU A 91 -5.95 -5.87 -7.90
N LYS A 92 -5.20 -4.82 -8.23
CA LYS A 92 -3.87 -4.94 -8.83
C LYS A 92 -2.96 -5.93 -8.10
N PRO A 93 -2.77 -5.85 -6.76
CA PRO A 93 -1.90 -6.79 -6.06
C PRO A 93 -2.33 -8.26 -6.20
N LEU A 94 -3.63 -8.51 -6.25
CA LEU A 94 -4.17 -9.86 -6.42
C LEU A 94 -3.96 -10.37 -7.86
N ALA A 95 -4.18 -9.53 -8.85
CA ALA A 95 -3.95 -9.87 -10.26
C ALA A 95 -2.45 -10.06 -10.57
N GLN A 96 -1.58 -9.28 -9.94
CA GLN A 96 -0.12 -9.47 -9.99
C GLN A 96 0.28 -10.83 -9.42
N ARG A 97 -0.25 -11.21 -8.26
CA ARG A 97 -0.03 -12.54 -7.66
C ARG A 97 -0.48 -13.64 -8.62
N ASP A 98 -1.68 -13.56 -9.18
CA ASP A 98 -2.20 -14.57 -10.09
C ASP A 98 -1.31 -14.72 -11.33
N THR A 99 -0.90 -13.61 -11.94
CA THR A 99 0.03 -13.59 -13.09
C THR A 99 1.37 -14.23 -12.72
N TYR A 100 1.92 -13.87 -11.57
CA TYR A 100 3.15 -14.44 -11.03
C TYR A 100 3.04 -15.96 -10.80
N GLU A 101 1.97 -16.43 -10.14
CA GLU A 101 1.76 -17.85 -9.85
C GLU A 101 1.63 -18.67 -11.13
N ILE A 102 0.89 -18.17 -12.12
CA ILE A 102 0.78 -18.82 -13.44
C ILE A 102 2.16 -18.89 -14.09
N ARG A 103 2.91 -17.80 -14.12
CA ARG A 103 4.24 -17.74 -14.72
C ARG A 103 5.22 -18.69 -14.04
N LYS A 104 5.20 -18.75 -12.72
CA LYS A 104 6.08 -19.62 -11.94
C LYS A 104 5.83 -21.11 -12.21
N VAL A 105 4.58 -21.51 -12.41
CA VAL A 105 4.20 -22.90 -12.63
C VAL A 105 4.29 -23.31 -14.12
N CYS A 106 3.88 -22.42 -15.02
CA CYS A 106 3.81 -22.73 -16.45
C CYS A 106 5.12 -22.44 -17.21
N GLY A 107 6.10 -21.78 -16.57
CA GLY A 107 7.38 -21.45 -17.20
C GLY A 107 7.31 -20.15 -18.04
N LYS A 108 8.40 -19.87 -18.78
CA LYS A 108 8.60 -18.57 -19.46
C LYS A 108 7.89 -18.45 -20.82
N GLU A 109 7.67 -19.56 -21.50
CA GLU A 109 7.18 -19.57 -22.89
C GLU A 109 5.68 -19.25 -23.06
N PRO A 110 4.76 -19.86 -22.27
CA PRO A 110 3.34 -19.71 -22.53
C PRO A 110 2.85 -18.26 -22.33
N PRO A 111 2.11 -17.68 -23.31
CA PRO A 111 1.62 -16.31 -23.20
C PRO A 111 0.55 -16.16 -22.11
N ILE A 112 0.73 -15.17 -21.24
CA ILE A 112 -0.22 -14.84 -20.15
C ILE A 112 -0.91 -13.51 -20.45
N MET A 113 -2.23 -13.50 -20.38
CA MET A 113 -3.04 -12.28 -20.39
C MET A 113 -3.12 -11.73 -18.95
N ALA A 114 -2.35 -10.70 -18.64
CA ALA A 114 -2.41 -10.03 -17.35
C ALA A 114 -3.50 -8.95 -17.36
N ALA A 115 -4.47 -9.08 -16.48
CA ALA A 115 -5.55 -8.12 -16.32
C ALA A 115 -5.98 -8.01 -14.86
N GLY A 116 -6.46 -6.83 -14.48
CA GLY A 116 -6.98 -6.55 -13.14
C GLY A 116 -6.27 -5.40 -12.45
N GLY A 117 -6.99 -4.31 -12.23
CA GLY A 117 -6.53 -3.15 -11.50
C GLY A 117 -5.53 -2.26 -12.23
N ILE A 118 -5.34 -2.43 -13.53
CA ILE A 118 -4.41 -1.64 -14.35
C ILE A 118 -5.07 -0.31 -14.71
N ARG A 119 -4.43 0.80 -14.30
CA ARG A 119 -4.94 2.16 -14.50
C ARG A 119 -4.01 3.06 -15.30
N ASN A 120 -2.72 2.74 -15.32
CA ASN A 120 -1.71 3.54 -15.98
C ASN A 120 -0.52 2.68 -16.43
N TRP A 121 0.44 3.29 -17.09
CA TRP A 121 1.62 2.61 -17.63
C TRP A 121 2.48 1.90 -16.57
N ARG A 122 2.56 2.42 -15.32
CA ARG A 122 3.31 1.77 -14.24
C ARG A 122 2.69 0.44 -13.87
N ASP A 123 1.36 0.41 -13.75
CA ASP A 123 0.63 -0.81 -13.47
C ASP A 123 0.85 -1.86 -14.57
N ALA A 124 0.90 -1.42 -15.84
CA ALA A 124 1.19 -2.29 -16.98
C ALA A 124 2.63 -2.85 -16.94
N VAL A 125 3.63 -2.02 -16.64
CA VAL A 125 5.02 -2.44 -16.45
C VAL A 125 5.12 -3.48 -15.34
N GLU A 126 4.50 -3.24 -14.19
CA GLU A 126 4.50 -4.19 -13.06
C GLU A 126 3.90 -5.54 -13.47
N MET A 127 2.82 -5.56 -14.27
CA MET A 127 2.24 -6.81 -14.79
C MET A 127 3.19 -7.56 -15.72
N VAL A 128 3.95 -6.84 -16.56
CA VAL A 128 5.00 -7.47 -17.39
C VAL A 128 6.09 -8.06 -16.52
N MET A 129 6.54 -7.36 -15.47
CA MET A 129 7.51 -7.87 -14.51
C MET A 129 7.04 -9.14 -13.79
N CYS A 130 5.74 -9.26 -13.52
CA CYS A 130 5.11 -10.46 -12.97
C CYS A 130 4.95 -11.60 -14.00
N GLY A 131 5.20 -11.35 -15.29
CA GLY A 131 5.17 -12.37 -16.33
C GLY A 131 4.08 -12.21 -17.39
N GLY A 132 3.31 -11.12 -17.40
CA GLY A 132 2.29 -10.84 -18.41
C GLY A 132 2.88 -10.59 -19.80
N ASN A 133 2.25 -11.16 -20.83
CA ASN A 133 2.56 -10.91 -22.24
C ASN A 133 1.58 -9.93 -22.88
N LEU A 134 0.32 -10.07 -22.52
CA LEU A 134 -0.77 -9.20 -22.96
C LEU A 134 -1.35 -8.46 -21.76
N ILE A 135 -1.59 -7.18 -21.93
CA ILE A 135 -2.10 -6.32 -20.85
C ILE A 135 -3.56 -5.98 -21.13
N GLY A 136 -4.45 -6.41 -20.23
CA GLY A 136 -5.89 -6.17 -20.34
C GLY A 136 -6.34 -5.04 -19.42
N VAL A 137 -6.94 -4.00 -19.98
CA VAL A 137 -7.52 -2.86 -19.25
C VAL A 137 -9.03 -2.91 -19.39
N CYS A 138 -9.76 -2.78 -18.27
CA CYS A 138 -11.22 -2.83 -18.29
C CYS A 138 -11.83 -1.66 -17.48
N ALA A 139 -11.80 -1.71 -16.16
CA ALA A 139 -12.46 -0.70 -15.32
C ALA A 139 -11.97 0.73 -15.62
N GLU A 140 -10.69 0.91 -15.90
CA GLU A 140 -10.14 2.22 -16.21
C GLU A 140 -10.65 2.79 -17.55
N THR A 141 -11.00 1.94 -18.50
CA THR A 141 -11.62 2.42 -19.75
C THR A 141 -13.02 3.01 -19.53
N LEU A 142 -13.73 2.56 -18.49
CA LEU A 142 -15.02 3.13 -18.10
C LEU A 142 -14.87 4.49 -17.39
N VAL A 143 -13.74 4.69 -16.71
CA VAL A 143 -13.45 5.92 -15.95
C VAL A 143 -12.81 6.98 -16.84
N SER A 144 -11.78 6.60 -17.60
CA SER A 144 -10.90 7.51 -18.35
C SER A 144 -11.13 7.49 -19.87
N GLY A 145 -12.04 6.63 -20.37
CA GLY A 145 -12.28 6.44 -21.78
C GLY A 145 -11.29 5.50 -22.47
N TYR A 146 -11.57 5.18 -23.72
CA TYR A 146 -10.75 4.23 -24.51
C TYR A 146 -9.38 4.76 -24.90
N ASP A 147 -9.17 6.06 -24.89
CA ASP A 147 -7.88 6.68 -25.22
C ASP A 147 -6.79 6.42 -24.17
N ILE A 148 -7.14 5.83 -23.04
CA ILE A 148 -6.19 5.46 -21.97
C ILE A 148 -5.00 4.62 -22.46
N CYS A 149 -5.17 3.85 -23.52
CA CYS A 149 -4.12 3.01 -24.09
C CYS A 149 -2.93 3.83 -24.62
N ARG A 150 -3.18 5.04 -25.17
CA ARG A 150 -2.11 5.88 -25.71
C ARG A 150 -1.11 6.34 -24.66
N PRO A 151 -1.52 7.00 -23.55
CA PRO A 151 -0.59 7.38 -22.48
C PRO A 151 0.04 6.16 -21.81
N MET A 152 -0.61 5.00 -21.77
CA MET A 152 0.02 3.76 -21.29
C MET A 152 1.18 3.35 -22.18
N ILE A 153 0.99 3.28 -23.49
CA ILE A 153 2.03 2.91 -24.44
C ILE A 153 3.19 3.90 -24.38
N THR A 154 2.89 5.21 -24.38
CA THR A 154 3.93 6.26 -24.27
C THR A 154 4.75 6.11 -22.99
N GLY A 155 4.09 5.98 -21.83
CA GLY A 155 4.79 5.83 -20.56
C GLY A 155 5.60 4.53 -20.44
N MET A 156 5.13 3.43 -21.02
CA MET A 156 5.90 2.19 -21.10
C MET A 156 7.13 2.36 -21.98
N HIS A 157 7.02 3.06 -23.11
CA HIS A 157 8.14 3.34 -24.00
C HIS A 157 9.20 4.20 -23.33
N GLU A 158 8.80 5.30 -22.69
CA GLU A 158 9.69 6.16 -21.88
C GLU A 158 10.39 5.38 -20.77
N TYR A 159 9.68 4.47 -20.10
CA TYR A 159 10.25 3.58 -19.09
C TYR A 159 11.32 2.67 -19.69
N MET A 160 11.05 2.05 -20.84
CA MET A 160 11.99 1.18 -21.54
C MET A 160 13.23 1.94 -21.98
N GLU A 161 13.07 3.11 -22.58
CA GLU A 161 14.19 3.98 -22.97
C GLU A 161 15.08 4.35 -21.78
N LYS A 162 14.46 4.77 -20.66
CA LYS A 162 15.16 5.14 -19.43
C LYS A 162 16.02 4.00 -18.87
N HIS A 163 15.56 2.77 -19.03
CA HIS A 163 16.24 1.57 -18.49
C HIS A 163 17.09 0.83 -19.54
N GLY A 164 17.12 1.30 -20.79
CA GLY A 164 17.86 0.67 -21.88
C GLY A 164 17.24 -0.63 -22.39
N TYR A 165 15.97 -0.87 -22.12
CA TYR A 165 15.25 -2.04 -22.60
C TYR A 165 14.83 -1.84 -24.06
N LYS A 166 15.00 -2.87 -24.89
CA LYS A 166 14.65 -2.86 -26.31
C LYS A 166 13.32 -3.54 -26.59
N SER A 167 12.90 -4.45 -25.71
CA SER A 167 11.66 -5.20 -25.80
C SER A 167 11.06 -5.43 -24.42
N LEU A 168 9.78 -5.84 -24.38
CA LEU A 168 9.15 -6.25 -23.11
C LEU A 168 9.82 -7.50 -22.52
N ASP A 169 10.46 -8.33 -23.36
CA ASP A 169 11.15 -9.54 -22.93
C ASP A 169 12.37 -9.26 -22.04
N ASP A 170 12.97 -8.07 -22.17
CA ASP A 170 14.14 -7.68 -21.38
C ASP A 170 13.82 -7.54 -19.88
N PHE A 171 12.57 -7.31 -19.53
CA PHE A 171 12.14 -7.21 -18.14
C PHE A 171 10.91 -8.06 -17.79
N ARG A 172 10.38 -8.84 -18.75
CA ARG A 172 9.30 -9.78 -18.45
C ARG A 172 9.74 -10.84 -17.48
N SER A 173 8.92 -11.06 -16.47
CA SER A 173 9.15 -12.09 -15.45
C SER A 173 10.36 -11.83 -14.53
N ILE A 174 10.94 -10.64 -14.52
CA ILE A 174 12.10 -10.30 -13.71
C ILE A 174 11.86 -10.53 -12.21
N LEU A 175 10.60 -10.44 -11.75
CA LEU A 175 10.23 -10.64 -10.34
C LEU A 175 10.00 -12.12 -9.98
N VAL A 176 9.86 -13.02 -10.95
CA VAL A 176 9.38 -14.38 -10.67
C VAL A 176 10.34 -15.19 -9.80
N ASP A 177 11.63 -14.95 -9.94
CA ASP A 177 12.64 -15.64 -9.14
C ASP A 177 12.94 -14.93 -7.80
N ASP A 178 12.56 -13.65 -7.67
CA ASP A 178 12.86 -12.81 -6.51
C ASP A 178 11.74 -12.76 -5.47
N VAL A 179 10.48 -13.00 -5.87
CA VAL A 179 9.34 -12.99 -4.94
C VAL A 179 9.40 -14.17 -3.99
N LYS A 180 9.47 -13.88 -2.71
CA LYS A 180 9.50 -14.87 -1.62
C LYS A 180 8.16 -14.90 -0.89
N THR A 181 7.80 -16.08 -0.41
CA THR A 181 6.67 -16.24 0.51
C THR A 181 7.06 -15.81 1.91
N ALA A 182 6.09 -15.62 2.79
CA ALA A 182 6.35 -15.24 4.19
C ALA A 182 7.22 -16.26 4.93
N THR A 183 7.21 -17.53 4.50
CA THR A 183 8.05 -18.60 5.06
C THR A 183 9.50 -18.55 4.57
N ASP A 184 9.73 -17.96 3.40
CA ASP A 184 11.04 -17.88 2.75
C ASP A 184 11.80 -16.60 3.10
N VAL A 185 11.07 -15.62 3.70
CA VAL A 185 11.69 -14.37 4.13
C VAL A 185 12.45 -14.58 5.43
N THR A 186 13.72 -14.22 5.45
CA THR A 186 14.49 -14.15 6.68
C THR A 186 13.95 -12.98 7.51
N LEU A 187 13.15 -13.30 8.52
CA LEU A 187 12.76 -12.31 9.52
C LEU A 187 13.98 -12.04 10.40
N TYR A 188 14.47 -10.82 10.39
CA TYR A 188 15.52 -10.42 11.31
C TYR A 188 15.06 -10.64 12.74
N ALA A 189 15.87 -11.35 13.54
CA ALA A 189 15.64 -11.50 14.96
C ALA A 189 15.50 -10.09 15.55
N GLY A 190 14.31 -9.74 16.04
CA GLY A 190 14.01 -8.39 16.51
C GLY A 190 13.25 -7.51 15.53
N TYR A 191 12.56 -8.07 14.54
CA TYR A 191 11.58 -7.33 13.70
C TYR A 191 10.63 -6.46 14.55
N ALA A 192 10.24 -6.94 15.73
CA ALA A 192 9.51 -6.16 16.74
C ALA A 192 10.43 -5.26 17.61
N ARG A 193 11.74 -5.37 17.46
CA ARG A 193 12.75 -4.58 18.16
C ARG A 193 13.58 -3.81 17.14
N ILE A 194 12.94 -2.91 16.44
CA ILE A 194 13.67 -1.94 15.65
C ILE A 194 14.50 -1.13 16.64
N LYS A 195 15.73 -1.57 16.87
CA LYS A 195 16.70 -0.89 17.73
C LYS A 195 17.33 0.31 17.05
N ASP A 196 16.98 0.57 15.81
CA ASP A 196 17.47 1.74 15.12
C ASP A 196 16.75 2.98 15.68
N PRO A 197 17.44 3.85 16.41
CA PRO A 197 16.86 5.09 16.89
C PRO A 197 16.36 5.99 15.73
N ASN A 198 16.76 5.71 14.50
CA ASN A 198 16.32 6.41 13.31
C ASN A 198 14.98 5.90 12.75
N LEU A 199 14.49 4.73 13.20
CA LEU A 199 13.18 4.21 12.88
C LEU A 199 12.08 4.73 13.83
N SER A 200 12.20 5.96 14.23
CA SER A 200 11.08 6.70 14.81
C SER A 200 10.28 7.38 13.70
N ALA A 201 9.04 7.78 14.02
CA ALA A 201 8.24 8.55 13.07
C ALA A 201 9.05 9.70 12.46
N PRO A 202 8.97 9.94 11.12
CA PRO A 202 9.76 10.97 10.45
C PRO A 202 9.67 12.35 11.12
N CYS A 203 8.48 12.73 11.60
CA CYS A 203 8.28 13.97 12.34
C CYS A 203 9.02 14.02 13.69
N LYS A 204 9.16 12.89 14.39
CA LYS A 204 9.96 12.79 15.60
C LYS A 204 11.45 12.78 15.28
N ALA A 205 11.87 12.06 14.26
CA ALA A 205 13.26 11.98 13.82
C ALA A 205 13.79 13.34 13.34
N ALA A 206 12.97 14.10 12.60
CA ALA A 206 13.31 15.45 12.12
C ALA A 206 13.35 16.50 13.26
N CYS A 207 12.76 16.21 14.42
CA CYS A 207 12.81 17.13 15.55
C CYS A 207 14.16 17.03 16.27
N PRO A 208 14.97 18.11 16.39
CA PRO A 208 16.25 18.06 17.11
C PRO A 208 16.15 17.59 18.56
N HIS A 209 15.00 17.83 19.20
CA HIS A 209 14.73 17.41 20.58
C HIS A 209 14.01 16.06 20.66
N HIS A 210 13.74 15.41 19.54
CA HIS A 210 13.00 14.15 19.47
C HIS A 210 11.69 14.14 20.28
N VAL A 211 10.96 15.27 20.27
CA VAL A 211 9.66 15.38 20.92
C VAL A 211 8.70 14.36 20.31
N PRO A 212 7.93 13.60 21.11
CA PRO A 212 7.07 12.54 20.60
C PRO A 212 5.80 13.11 19.93
N VAL A 213 5.97 13.65 18.71
CA VAL A 213 4.94 14.38 17.95
C VAL A 213 3.65 13.59 17.84
N GLN A 214 3.74 12.34 17.40
CA GLN A 214 2.56 11.49 17.23
C GLN A 214 1.78 11.30 18.53
N ALA A 215 2.49 11.11 19.65
CA ALA A 215 1.86 10.87 20.93
C ALA A 215 1.07 12.10 21.40
N TYR A 216 1.66 13.30 21.38
CA TYR A 216 0.94 14.48 21.85
C TYR A 216 -0.17 14.92 20.86
N VAL A 217 -0.01 14.74 19.55
CA VAL A 217 -1.08 15.01 18.57
C VAL A 217 -2.28 14.09 18.81
N GLN A 218 -2.05 12.81 19.10
CA GLN A 218 -3.12 11.88 19.49
C GLN A 218 -3.82 12.30 20.79
N LYS A 219 -3.06 12.77 21.78
CA LYS A 219 -3.63 13.26 23.03
C LYS A 219 -4.48 14.51 22.80
N ILE A 220 -4.04 15.43 21.95
CA ILE A 220 -4.83 16.61 21.57
C ILE A 220 -6.13 16.18 20.89
N ALA A 221 -6.09 15.25 19.97
CA ALA A 221 -7.26 14.76 19.25
C ALA A 221 -8.30 14.11 20.19
N LYS A 222 -7.87 13.59 21.34
CA LYS A 222 -8.75 13.02 22.37
C LYS A 222 -9.20 14.04 23.44
N GLY A 223 -8.73 15.29 23.38
CA GLY A 223 -8.98 16.29 24.41
C GLY A 223 -8.14 16.11 25.68
N GLU A 224 -7.16 15.22 25.68
CA GLU A 224 -6.28 14.89 26.80
C GLU A 224 -5.11 15.89 26.85
N TYR A 225 -5.41 17.20 27.03
CA TYR A 225 -4.44 18.29 26.85
C TYR A 225 -3.34 18.30 27.92
N ARG A 226 -3.66 17.87 29.16
CA ARG A 226 -2.66 17.77 30.23
C ARG A 226 -1.56 16.76 29.85
N GLU A 227 -1.95 15.60 29.37
CA GLU A 227 -0.98 14.56 28.97
C GLU A 227 -0.19 15.00 27.74
N ALA A 228 -0.84 15.70 26.78
CA ALA A 228 -0.13 16.30 25.66
C ALA A 228 0.94 17.31 26.11
N PHE A 229 0.61 18.15 27.10
CA PHE A 229 1.54 19.11 27.68
C PHE A 229 2.74 18.43 28.33
N ASP A 230 2.52 17.40 29.13
CA ASP A 230 3.58 16.63 29.81
C ASP A 230 4.50 15.94 28.79
N LEU A 231 3.95 15.38 27.70
CA LEU A 231 4.74 14.81 26.61
C LEU A 231 5.59 15.85 25.87
N ILE A 232 5.07 17.06 25.66
CA ILE A 232 5.77 18.16 25.02
C ILE A 232 6.92 18.65 25.89
N THR A 233 6.65 18.92 27.16
CA THR A 233 7.61 19.54 28.10
C THR A 233 8.66 18.58 28.64
N GLY A 234 8.36 17.28 28.68
CA GLY A 234 9.28 16.24 29.17
C GLY A 234 10.56 16.04 28.34
N ARG A 235 10.67 16.65 27.15
CA ARG A 235 11.86 16.56 26.29
C ARG A 235 12.62 17.86 26.10
N ASN A 236 11.99 18.98 26.40
CA ASN A 236 12.61 20.30 26.26
C ASN A 236 11.88 21.28 27.17
N PRO A 237 12.55 21.88 28.14
CA PRO A 237 11.93 22.83 29.08
C PRO A 237 11.49 24.13 28.41
N LEU A 238 12.08 24.48 27.27
CA LEU A 238 11.83 25.73 26.54
C LEU A 238 10.83 25.57 25.37
N GLN A 239 9.87 24.69 25.50
CA GLN A 239 8.91 24.38 24.43
C GLN A 239 8.04 25.56 24.01
N SER A 240 7.71 26.48 24.93
CA SER A 240 6.96 27.68 24.62
C SER A 240 7.69 28.58 23.61
N LEU A 241 9.02 28.71 23.76
CA LEU A 241 9.84 29.43 22.80
C LEU A 241 9.88 28.70 21.44
N CYS A 242 10.09 27.38 21.46
CA CYS A 242 10.09 26.58 20.25
C CYS A 242 8.74 26.60 19.50
N ALA A 243 7.63 26.75 20.22
CA ALA A 243 6.30 26.88 19.57
C ALA A 243 6.16 28.17 18.76
N LEU A 244 6.95 29.19 19.07
CA LEU A 244 6.90 30.50 18.37
C LEU A 244 7.94 30.63 17.26
N VAL A 245 9.17 30.16 17.47
CA VAL A 245 10.31 30.46 16.56
C VAL A 245 10.84 29.24 15.79
N CYS A 246 10.36 28.03 16.07
CA CYS A 246 10.83 26.82 15.41
C CYS A 246 10.52 26.85 13.91
N THR A 247 11.48 26.43 13.08
CA THR A 247 11.33 26.27 11.63
C THR A 247 10.49 25.04 11.23
N HIS A 248 10.02 24.28 12.22
CA HIS A 248 9.13 23.11 12.11
C HIS A 248 9.54 22.03 11.09
N PRO A 249 10.78 21.52 11.07
CA PRO A 249 11.20 20.48 10.13
C PRO A 249 10.40 19.18 10.28
N CYS A 250 9.68 19.01 11.39
CA CYS A 250 8.74 17.91 11.59
C CYS A 250 7.51 17.98 10.66
N GLU A 251 7.10 19.16 10.22
CA GLU A 251 6.02 19.35 9.25
C GLU A 251 6.51 19.02 7.85
N ASP A 252 7.74 19.42 7.48
CA ASP A 252 8.36 19.07 6.20
C ASP A 252 8.56 17.56 6.05
N ALA A 253 8.87 16.88 7.14
CA ALA A 253 9.01 15.42 7.19
C ALA A 253 7.70 14.67 7.43
N CYS A 254 6.56 15.35 7.44
CA CYS A 254 5.27 14.73 7.73
C CYS A 254 4.81 13.84 6.58
N VAL A 255 4.64 12.54 6.85
CA VAL A 255 4.20 11.54 5.84
C VAL A 255 2.85 11.92 5.23
N ARG A 256 1.99 12.59 6.00
CA ARG A 256 0.68 13.03 5.51
C ARG A 256 0.81 14.04 4.35
N GLY A 257 1.89 14.81 4.32
CA GLY A 257 2.18 15.74 3.23
C GLY A 257 2.28 15.10 1.84
N SER A 258 2.52 13.77 1.78
CA SER A 258 2.50 13.01 0.53
C SER A 258 1.09 12.58 0.08
N ILE A 259 0.08 12.80 0.92
CA ILE A 259 -1.32 12.40 0.67
C ILE A 259 -2.19 13.63 0.40
N ASP A 260 -2.20 14.57 1.33
CA ASP A 260 -2.99 15.82 1.25
C ASP A 260 -2.18 17.03 1.72
N ALA A 261 -1.98 17.18 3.04
CA ALA A 261 -1.20 18.28 3.63
C ALA A 261 -0.56 17.83 4.96
N PRO A 262 0.62 18.38 5.30
CA PRO A 262 1.25 18.13 6.59
C PRO A 262 0.34 18.51 7.76
N VAL A 263 0.41 17.74 8.84
CA VAL A 263 -0.22 18.13 10.10
C VAL A 263 0.42 19.41 10.61
N LYS A 264 -0.38 20.37 11.06
CA LYS A 264 0.08 21.65 11.62
C LYS A 264 0.64 21.46 13.03
N ILE A 265 1.79 20.77 13.10
CA ILE A 265 2.39 20.26 14.33
C ILE A 265 2.79 21.40 15.28
N ARG A 266 3.38 22.46 14.74
CA ARG A 266 3.80 23.63 15.52
C ARG A 266 2.60 24.36 16.11
N GLU A 267 1.55 24.53 15.34
CA GLU A 267 0.31 25.21 15.80
C GLU A 267 -0.41 24.39 16.88
N LEU A 268 -0.50 23.08 16.70
CA LEU A 268 -1.06 22.18 17.72
C LEU A 268 -0.26 22.23 19.02
N LYS A 269 1.07 22.25 18.92
CA LYS A 269 1.96 22.40 20.09
C LYS A 269 1.72 23.76 20.77
N ARG A 270 1.65 24.83 20.00
CA ARG A 270 1.37 26.19 20.49
C ARG A 270 0.04 26.23 21.22
N PHE A 271 -1.01 25.69 20.65
CA PHE A 271 -2.33 25.62 21.28
C PHE A 271 -2.27 24.98 22.67
N VAL A 272 -1.64 23.82 22.81
CA VAL A 272 -1.54 23.14 24.12
C VAL A 272 -0.76 23.95 25.13
N LEU A 273 0.33 24.61 24.71
CA LEU A 273 1.17 25.40 25.61
C LEU A 273 0.48 26.71 26.08
N GLU A 274 -0.28 27.34 25.20
CA GLU A 274 -1.12 28.50 25.52
C GLU A 274 -2.26 28.10 26.48
N TYR A 275 -2.96 27.00 26.19
CA TYR A 275 -3.98 26.44 27.06
C TYR A 275 -3.41 26.07 28.45
N ALA A 276 -2.24 25.41 28.50
CA ALA A 276 -1.57 25.08 29.75
C ALA A 276 -1.23 26.33 30.60
N LYS A 277 -0.83 27.42 29.92
CA LYS A 277 -0.55 28.70 30.60
C LYS A 277 -1.82 29.28 31.22
N GLU A 278 -2.93 29.25 30.52
CA GLU A 278 -4.23 29.71 31.05
C GLU A 278 -4.69 28.88 32.25
N GLN A 279 -4.42 27.56 32.23
CA GLN A 279 -4.73 26.65 33.33
C GLN A 279 -3.71 26.69 34.47
N GLY A 280 -2.65 27.50 34.36
CA GLY A 280 -1.60 27.59 35.36
C GLY A 280 -0.74 26.32 35.50
N TRP A 281 -0.70 25.46 34.47
CA TRP A 281 0.07 24.22 34.53
C TRP A 281 1.57 24.47 34.49
N LYS A 282 2.27 23.69 35.29
CA LYS A 282 3.74 23.65 35.32
C LYS A 282 4.23 22.29 34.82
N PRO A 283 5.37 22.23 34.10
CA PRO A 283 6.00 20.98 33.75
C PRO A 283 6.28 20.11 34.97
N ALA A 284 6.07 18.83 34.88
CA ALA A 284 6.46 17.87 35.87
C ALA A 284 7.94 17.52 35.66
N TRP A 285 8.82 18.16 36.44
CA TRP A 285 10.23 17.83 36.41
C TRP A 285 10.53 16.82 37.54
N ALA A 286 11.44 15.88 37.24
CA ALA A 286 11.88 14.92 38.25
C ALA A 286 12.61 15.64 39.39
N THR A 287 12.22 15.37 40.61
CA THR A 287 13.00 15.75 41.78
C THR A 287 14.20 14.80 41.86
N VAL A 288 15.40 15.35 41.83
CA VAL A 288 16.64 14.57 41.95
C VAL A 288 17.17 14.69 43.36
N GLU A 289 17.44 13.54 43.99
CA GLU A 289 18.11 13.52 45.28
C GLU A 289 19.55 14.04 45.16
N PRO A 290 20.00 14.92 46.05
CA PRO A 290 21.37 15.44 46.04
C PRO A 290 22.41 14.32 46.14
N ASN A 291 23.36 14.31 45.23
CA ASN A 291 24.46 13.34 45.19
C ASN A 291 25.78 13.87 45.82
N GLY A 292 25.73 15.04 46.44
CA GLY A 292 26.87 15.69 47.08
C GLY A 292 27.84 16.42 46.12
N HIS A 293 27.54 16.43 44.81
CA HIS A 293 28.36 17.16 43.84
C HIS A 293 27.72 18.51 43.48
N SER A 294 28.59 19.52 43.27
CA SER A 294 28.18 20.84 42.80
C SER A 294 28.66 21.04 41.35
N VAL A 295 27.78 21.53 40.49
CA VAL A 295 28.07 21.85 39.08
C VAL A 295 27.77 23.33 38.84
N ALA A 296 28.71 24.05 38.24
CA ALA A 296 28.50 25.44 37.83
C ALA A 296 28.15 25.47 36.37
N VAL A 297 27.00 26.08 36.03
CA VAL A 297 26.56 26.33 34.63
C VAL A 297 26.84 27.78 34.29
N ILE A 298 27.73 28.02 33.34
CA ILE A 298 28.13 29.37 32.89
C ILE A 298 27.34 29.70 31.61
N GLY A 299 26.42 30.66 31.69
CA GLY A 299 25.59 31.14 30.62
C GLY A 299 24.11 30.92 30.86
N ALA A 300 23.28 31.94 30.63
CA ALA A 300 21.84 31.92 30.80
C ALA A 300 21.10 31.85 29.46
N GLY A 301 21.74 31.34 28.40
CA GLY A 301 21.11 31.03 27.15
C GLY A 301 20.30 29.72 27.20
N PRO A 302 19.60 29.33 26.10
CA PRO A 302 18.77 28.14 26.08
C PRO A 302 19.50 26.85 26.52
N SER A 303 20.77 26.69 26.14
CA SER A 303 21.60 25.56 26.56
C SER A 303 21.84 25.53 28.06
N GLY A 304 22.27 26.66 28.63
CA GLY A 304 22.54 26.73 30.06
C GLY A 304 21.29 26.54 30.92
N LEU A 305 20.18 27.18 30.54
CA LEU A 305 18.90 27.03 31.21
C LEU A 305 18.32 25.61 31.09
N SER A 306 18.62 24.89 30.00
CA SER A 306 18.20 23.51 29.85
C SER A 306 19.11 22.51 30.61
N CYS A 307 20.33 22.91 30.88
CA CYS A 307 21.30 22.09 31.64
C CYS A 307 21.06 22.21 33.16
N ALA A 308 20.71 23.40 33.65
CA ALA A 308 20.44 23.69 35.04
C ALA A 308 19.07 23.18 35.49
#